data_d5a59b6c07927a50836e88993941af72
#
_entry.id   d5a59b6c07927a50836e88993941af72
#
_cell.length_a   1.000
_cell.length_b   1.000
_cell.length_c   1.000
_cell.angle_alpha   90.00
_cell.angle_beta   90.00
_cell.angle_gamma   90.00
#
_symmetry.space_group_name_H-M   'P 1'
#
loop_
_entity.id
_entity.type
_entity.pdbx_description
1 polymer ?
#
loop_
_entity_poly.entity_id
_entity_poly.type
_entity_poly.pdbx_seq_one_letter_code
_entity_poly.pdbx_strand_id
1 'polypeptide(L)'
;MLEVHLYGKLRRFTDNQDPSRDSIIKVPVKDGDSIESIVLRIGIPLEELGNNIFLNGEYSALSRKVSDGDRLGIFPDDMQLLYKWYFHKAS
;
A
#
# COMPACT_ATOMS: atom_id res chain seq x y z
N MET A 1 -13.56 5.11 5.60
CA MET A 1 -12.88 3.99 4.92
C MET A 1 -11.42 4.29 4.70
N LEU A 2 -10.61 3.27 4.65
CA LEU A 2 -9.18 3.41 4.33
C LEU A 2 -9.03 3.44 2.82
N GLU A 3 -8.26 4.40 2.32
CA GLU A 3 -7.94 4.48 0.89
C GLU A 3 -6.61 3.79 0.65
N VAL A 4 -6.62 2.71 -0.14
CA VAL A 4 -5.42 1.91 -0.39
C VAL A 4 -4.97 2.10 -1.83
N HIS A 5 -3.75 2.60 -2.00
CA HIS A 5 -3.14 2.80 -3.31
C HIS A 5 -2.18 1.66 -3.58
N LEU A 6 -2.39 0.95 -4.69
CA LEU A 6 -1.57 -0.19 -5.08
C LEU A 6 -0.76 0.17 -6.31
N TYR A 7 0.52 -0.24 -6.31
CA TYR A 7 1.47 0.10 -7.37
C TYR A 7 2.06 -1.16 -7.99
N GLY A 8 2.56 -1.01 -9.22
CA GLY A 8 3.23 -2.10 -9.93
C GLY A 8 2.32 -3.31 -10.12
N LYS A 9 2.89 -4.50 -9.91
CA LYS A 9 2.13 -5.76 -10.09
C LYS A 9 0.98 -5.92 -9.11
N LEU A 10 0.95 -5.14 -8.01
CA LEU A 10 -0.13 -5.21 -7.04
C LEU A 10 -1.43 -4.61 -7.58
N ARG A 11 -1.36 -3.88 -8.67
CA ARG A 11 -2.54 -3.25 -9.28
C ARG A 11 -3.57 -4.28 -9.74
N ARG A 12 -3.16 -5.52 -9.94
CA ARG A 12 -4.08 -6.59 -10.34
C ARG A 12 -5.13 -6.91 -9.27
N PHE A 13 -4.93 -6.45 -8.03
CA PHE A 13 -5.89 -6.64 -6.95
C PHE A 13 -6.99 -5.58 -6.95
N THR A 14 -6.92 -4.61 -7.85
CA THR A 14 -7.97 -3.59 -8.00
C THR A 14 -8.78 -3.91 -9.26
N ASP A 15 -9.98 -3.32 -9.33
CA ASP A 15 -10.81 -3.44 -10.51
C ASP A 15 -10.30 -2.59 -11.67
N ASN A 16 -9.51 -1.57 -11.36
CA ASN A 16 -9.00 -0.66 -12.38
C ASN A 16 -7.54 -0.98 -12.66
N GLN A 17 -7.28 -1.57 -13.83
CA GLN A 17 -5.94 -1.93 -14.25
C GLN A 17 -5.38 -0.98 -15.31
N ASP A 18 -6.08 0.10 -15.60
CA ASP A 18 -5.61 1.10 -16.56
C ASP A 18 -4.35 1.78 -16.00
N PRO A 19 -3.18 1.68 -16.68
CA PRO A 19 -1.95 2.26 -16.18
C PRO A 19 -1.96 3.78 -16.13
N SER A 20 -2.91 4.43 -16.78
CA SER A 20 -3.03 5.88 -16.75
C SER A 20 -3.81 6.38 -15.55
N ARG A 21 -4.36 5.48 -14.73
CA ARG A 21 -5.15 5.83 -13.56
C ARG A 21 -4.58 5.21 -12.29
N ASP A 22 -4.82 5.85 -11.17
CA ASP A 22 -4.44 5.31 -9.88
C ASP A 22 -5.24 4.06 -9.57
N SER A 23 -4.58 3.04 -9.04
CA SER A 23 -5.23 1.81 -8.60
C SER A 23 -5.56 1.95 -7.12
N ILE A 24 -6.77 2.35 -6.84
CA ILE A 24 -7.22 2.67 -5.49
C ILE A 24 -8.36 1.75 -5.08
N ILE A 25 -8.24 1.16 -3.88
CA ILE A 25 -9.33 0.39 -3.28
C ILE A 25 -9.70 1.08 -1.98
N LYS A 26 -10.99 1.13 -1.68
CA LYS A 26 -11.46 1.61 -0.39
C LYS A 26 -11.89 0.42 0.45
N VAL A 27 -11.33 0.34 1.65
CA VAL A 27 -11.51 -0.82 2.56
C VAL A 27 -12.06 -0.32 3.89
N PRO A 28 -13.10 -0.98 4.43
CA PRO A 28 -13.58 -0.60 5.76
C PRO A 28 -12.54 -0.96 6.82
N VAL A 29 -12.44 -0.10 7.84
CA VAL A 29 -11.49 -0.28 8.94
C VAL A 29 -12.26 -0.63 10.19
N LYS A 30 -11.75 -1.62 10.94
CA LYS A 30 -12.28 -2.01 12.23
C LYS A 30 -11.26 -1.67 13.30
N ASP A 31 -11.73 -1.54 14.55
CA ASP A 31 -10.84 -1.29 15.67
C ASP A 31 -9.77 -2.37 15.74
N GLY A 32 -8.53 -1.93 15.88
CA GLY A 32 -7.40 -2.84 15.99
C GLY A 32 -6.80 -3.27 14.66
N ASP A 33 -7.35 -2.83 13.54
CA ASP A 33 -6.76 -3.16 12.24
C ASP A 33 -5.36 -2.57 12.11
N SER A 34 -4.47 -3.35 11.50
CA SER A 34 -3.12 -2.93 11.14
C SER A 34 -2.97 -2.97 9.63
N ILE A 35 -1.84 -2.45 9.14
CA ILE A 35 -1.53 -2.53 7.71
C ILE A 35 -1.56 -3.99 7.26
N GLU A 36 -0.99 -4.90 8.07
CA GLU A 36 -0.99 -6.32 7.73
C GLU A 36 -2.40 -6.88 7.59
N SER A 37 -3.30 -6.57 8.53
CA SER A 37 -4.66 -7.10 8.46
C SER A 37 -5.40 -6.58 7.24
N ILE A 38 -5.15 -5.33 6.84
CA ILE A 38 -5.76 -4.76 5.64
C ILE A 38 -5.24 -5.47 4.39
N VAL A 39 -3.92 -5.68 4.30
CA VAL A 39 -3.31 -6.36 3.16
C VAL A 39 -3.88 -7.77 3.00
N LEU A 40 -4.00 -8.50 4.11
CA LEU A 40 -4.55 -9.86 4.07
C LEU A 40 -6.04 -9.86 3.68
N ARG A 41 -6.78 -8.85 4.13
CA ARG A 41 -8.20 -8.73 3.78
C ARG A 41 -8.39 -8.48 2.28
N ILE A 42 -7.50 -7.73 1.66
CA ILE A 42 -7.53 -7.51 0.21
C ILE A 42 -7.18 -8.80 -0.54
N GLY A 43 -6.38 -9.67 0.09
CA GLY A 43 -5.95 -10.92 -0.52
C GLY A 43 -4.56 -10.87 -1.12
N ILE A 44 -3.76 -9.87 -0.74
CA ILE A 44 -2.41 -9.73 -1.26
C ILE A 44 -1.46 -10.63 -0.47
N PRO A 45 -0.71 -11.53 -1.13
CA PRO A 45 0.30 -12.33 -0.45
C PRO A 45 1.39 -11.44 0.14
N LEU A 46 1.74 -11.68 1.40
CA LEU A 46 2.76 -10.85 2.07
C LEU A 46 4.11 -10.92 1.37
N GLU A 47 4.40 -12.03 0.74
CA GLU A 47 5.66 -12.23 0.01
C GLU A 47 5.80 -11.34 -1.22
N GLU A 48 4.70 -10.76 -1.72
CA GLU A 48 4.75 -9.85 -2.85
C GLU A 48 5.00 -8.41 -2.44
N LEU A 49 4.98 -8.15 -1.14
CA LEU A 49 5.20 -6.80 -0.62
C LEU A 49 6.69 -6.54 -0.45
N GLY A 50 7.11 -5.35 -0.84
CA GLY A 50 8.42 -4.87 -0.48
C GLY A 50 8.38 -4.23 0.90
N ASN A 51 9.46 -3.58 1.27
CA ASN A 51 9.53 -2.82 2.52
C ASN A 51 8.94 -1.42 2.36
N ASN A 52 8.39 -1.10 1.20
CA ASN A 52 7.99 0.25 0.82
C ASN A 52 6.50 0.42 1.03
N ILE A 53 6.12 0.61 2.28
CA ILE A 53 4.72 0.79 2.67
C ILE A 53 4.62 2.14 3.38
N PHE A 54 3.65 2.97 2.94
CA PHE A 54 3.50 4.32 3.46
C PHE A 54 2.08 4.54 3.97
N LEU A 55 1.97 4.99 5.21
CA LEU A 55 0.69 5.38 5.77
C LEU A 55 0.69 6.89 5.93
N ASN A 56 -0.22 7.56 5.21
CA ASN A 56 -0.30 9.03 5.17
C ASN A 56 1.04 9.68 4.81
N GLY A 57 1.78 9.02 3.88
CA GLY A 57 3.07 9.52 3.43
C GLY A 57 4.25 9.15 4.31
N GLU A 58 4.03 8.43 5.41
CA GLU A 58 5.09 8.00 6.31
C GLU A 58 5.45 6.55 6.10
N TYR A 59 6.74 6.26 5.99
CA TYR A 59 7.25 4.89 5.91
C TYR A 59 6.80 4.12 7.15
N SER A 60 6.20 2.95 6.95
CA SER A 60 5.56 2.23 8.05
C SER A 60 5.77 0.73 7.97
N ALA A 61 5.77 0.09 9.12
CA ALA A 61 5.83 -1.36 9.21
C ALA A 61 4.43 -1.96 9.15
N LEU A 62 4.35 -3.26 8.82
CA LEU A 62 3.08 -3.97 8.73
C LEU A 62 2.28 -3.94 10.04
N SER A 63 2.98 -3.85 11.16
CA SER A 63 2.32 -3.85 12.48
C SER A 63 1.66 -2.52 12.83
N ARG A 64 1.88 -1.47 12.05
CA ARG A 64 1.31 -0.17 12.34
C ARG A 64 -0.21 -0.19 12.22
N LYS A 65 -0.88 0.39 13.22
CA LYS A 65 -2.34 0.47 13.23
C LYS A 65 -2.83 1.51 12.23
N VAL A 66 -3.98 1.22 11.63
CA VAL A 66 -4.63 2.13 10.69
C VAL A 66 -5.91 2.68 11.29
N SER A 67 -6.36 3.81 10.78
CA SER A 67 -7.59 4.46 11.21
C SER A 67 -8.45 4.80 10.01
N ASP A 68 -9.73 4.97 10.27
CA ASP A 68 -10.67 5.39 9.23
C ASP A 68 -10.22 6.75 8.66
N GLY A 69 -10.24 6.87 7.35
CA GLY A 69 -9.79 8.08 6.67
C GLY A 69 -8.31 8.11 6.32
N ASP A 70 -7.54 7.13 6.78
CA ASP A 70 -6.12 7.06 6.43
C ASP A 70 -5.93 6.71 4.96
N ARG A 71 -4.73 7.00 4.47
CA ARG A 71 -4.30 6.68 3.11
C ARG A 71 -3.09 5.76 3.18
N LEU A 72 -3.19 4.59 2.56
CA LEU A 72 -2.15 3.57 2.58
C LEU A 72 -1.60 3.38 1.17
N GLY A 73 -0.29 3.50 1.00
CA GLY A 73 0.38 3.23 -0.27
C GLY A 73 1.25 1.99 -0.15
N ILE A 74 1.09 1.05 -1.07
CA ILE A 74 1.80 -0.23 -1.02
C ILE A 74 2.52 -0.47 -2.34
N PHE A 75 3.83 -0.66 -2.26
CA PHE A 75 4.67 -0.98 -3.40
C PHE A 75 5.09 -2.45 -3.35
N PRO A 76 5.21 -3.11 -4.51
CA PRO A 76 5.65 -4.49 -4.54
C PRO A 76 7.15 -4.61 -4.28
N ASP A 77 7.59 -5.85 -4.03
CA ASP A 77 8.99 -6.12 -3.73
C ASP A 77 9.94 -5.79 -4.87
N ASP A 78 9.45 -5.81 -6.11
CA ASP A 78 10.28 -5.53 -7.27
C ASP A 78 10.43 -4.04 -7.60
N MET A 79 9.90 -3.15 -6.75
CA MET A 79 10.03 -1.71 -6.95
C MET A 79 10.93 -1.02 -5.92
N GLN A 80 11.76 -1.78 -5.22
CA GLN A 80 12.66 -1.21 -4.22
C GLN A 80 13.64 -0.20 -4.81
N LEU A 81 14.14 -0.47 -6.01
CA LEU A 81 15.09 0.43 -6.65
C LEU A 81 14.45 1.79 -6.92
N LEU A 82 13.21 1.79 -7.37
CA LEU A 82 12.46 3.01 -7.61
C LEU A 82 12.24 3.78 -6.30
N TYR A 83 11.96 3.06 -5.23
CA TYR A 83 11.80 3.66 -3.91
C TYR A 83 13.07 4.38 -3.46
N LYS A 84 14.22 3.73 -3.57
CA LYS A 84 15.50 4.33 -3.17
C LYS A 84 15.80 5.57 -3.99
N TRP A 85 15.56 5.50 -5.29
CA TRP A 85 15.79 6.63 -6.17
C TRP A 85 14.90 7.82 -5.77
N TYR A 86 13.65 7.55 -5.46
CA TYR A 86 12.70 8.58 -5.07
C TYR A 86 13.16 9.32 -3.80
N PHE A 87 13.62 8.58 -2.79
CA PHE A 87 14.05 9.19 -1.55
C PHE A 87 15.38 9.93 -1.69
N HIS A 88 16.28 9.43 -2.48
CA HIS A 88 17.52 10.15 -2.77
C HIS A 88 17.23 11.47 -3.46
N LYS A 89 16.28 11.48 -4.35
CA LYS A 89 15.91 12.68 -5.07
C LYS A 89 15.23 13.69 -4.17
N ALA A 90 14.47 13.24 -3.20
CA ALA A 90 13.77 14.11 -2.29
C ALA A 90 14.69 14.75 -1.24
N SER A 91 15.83 14.15 -1.02
CA SER A 91 16.82 14.68 -0.09
C SER A 91 17.84 15.53 -0.84
#